data_79cffed0374d7b15473d89264b33cd38
#
_entry.id   79cffed0374d7b15473d89264b33cd38
#
_cell.length_a   1.000
_cell.length_b   1.000
_cell.length_c   1.000
_cell.angle_alpha   90.00
_cell.angle_beta   90.00
_cell.angle_gamma   90.00
#
_symmetry.space_group_name_H-M   'P 1'
#
loop_
_entity.id
_entity.type
_entity.pdbx_description
1 polymer ?
#
loop_
_entity_poly.entity_id
_entity_poly.type
_entity_poly.pdbx_seq_one_letter_code
_entity_poly.pdbx_strand_id
1 'polypeptide(L)'
;MPDKMLKFVRIGQQNPPKRDVDTRKSDFNEIYGDFINQKAQDQSSRCSQCGVPFCQVHCPLSNNIPDWLKLTAEGRLKEAYELSQSTNNMPEVCGRICPQDRLCEGNCVIEQSGHGTCLLYTSDAADECSC
;
A
#
# COMPACT_ATOMS: atom_id res chain seq x y z
N MET A 1 4.49 20.82 -10.41
CA MET A 1 5.31 19.73 -9.82
C MET A 1 5.30 19.67 -8.29
N PRO A 2 5.20 20.76 -7.54
CA PRO A 2 5.12 20.63 -6.06
C PRO A 2 3.88 19.87 -5.57
N ASP A 3 2.78 19.88 -6.31
CA ASP A 3 1.55 19.19 -5.93
C ASP A 3 1.64 17.65 -5.86
N LYS A 4 2.59 17.04 -6.57
CA LYS A 4 2.72 15.56 -6.56
C LYS A 4 3.31 15.02 -5.26
N MET A 5 4.23 15.73 -4.64
CA MET A 5 4.92 15.28 -3.42
C MET A 5 4.11 15.50 -2.14
N LEU A 6 3.09 16.34 -2.18
CA LEU A 6 2.29 16.75 -1.02
C LEU A 6 0.82 16.30 -1.12
N LYS A 7 0.52 15.34 -1.97
CA LYS A 7 -0.85 14.82 -2.10
C LYS A 7 -1.42 14.27 -0.81
N PHE A 8 -0.58 13.70 0.05
CA PHE A 8 -0.98 13.16 1.35
C PHE A 8 -1.60 14.22 2.29
N VAL A 9 -1.30 15.50 2.08
CA VAL A 9 -1.91 16.60 2.85
C VAL A 9 -3.38 16.80 2.46
N ARG A 10 -3.71 16.56 1.19
CA ARG A 10 -5.06 16.76 0.64
C ARG A 10 -5.90 15.48 0.66
N ILE A 11 -5.26 14.34 0.44
CA ILE A 11 -5.89 13.03 0.41
C ILE A 11 -5.61 12.34 1.75
N GLY A 12 -6.64 12.20 2.59
CA GLY A 12 -6.52 11.50 3.86
C GLY A 12 -6.29 10.00 3.67
N GLN A 13 -5.77 9.35 4.70
CA GLN A 13 -5.64 7.89 4.75
C GLN A 13 -7.02 7.23 4.70
N GLN A 14 -7.18 6.25 3.83
CA GLN A 14 -8.37 5.42 3.73
C GLN A 14 -7.96 3.95 3.65
N ASN A 15 -8.61 3.14 4.48
CA ASN A 15 -8.44 1.69 4.48
C ASN A 15 -9.64 1.03 3.80
N PRO A 16 -9.50 -0.18 3.24
CA PRO A 16 -10.64 -0.94 2.75
C PRO A 16 -11.64 -1.20 3.89
N PRO A 17 -12.96 -1.10 3.63
CA PRO A 17 -13.97 -1.36 4.65
C PRO A 17 -13.93 -2.83 5.06
N LYS A 18 -14.13 -3.11 6.34
CA LYS A 18 -14.31 -4.49 6.81
C LYS A 18 -15.75 -4.93 6.56
N ARG A 19 -15.92 -6.18 6.13
CA ARG A 19 -17.24 -6.82 6.03
C ARG A 19 -17.89 -6.91 7.42
N ASP A 20 -19.21 -6.98 7.42
CA ASP A 20 -19.98 -7.11 8.67
C ASP A 20 -19.55 -8.31 9.52
N VAL A 21 -19.57 -8.14 10.85
CA VAL A 21 -19.07 -9.15 11.81
C VAL A 21 -19.87 -10.47 11.71
N ASP A 22 -21.19 -10.39 11.59
CA ASP A 22 -22.03 -11.59 11.56
C ASP A 22 -21.83 -12.38 10.27
N THR A 23 -21.65 -11.70 9.15
CA THR A 23 -21.29 -12.33 7.87
C THR A 23 -19.93 -13.03 7.95
N ARG A 24 -18.94 -12.39 8.57
CA ARG A 24 -17.58 -12.96 8.73
C ARG A 24 -17.53 -14.19 9.64
N LYS A 25 -18.45 -14.32 10.58
CA LYS A 25 -18.54 -15.50 11.43
C LYS A 25 -19.09 -16.72 10.71
N SER A 26 -19.85 -16.51 9.65
CA SER A 26 -20.54 -17.56 8.92
C SER A 26 -19.73 -18.15 7.76
N ASP A 27 -18.65 -17.52 7.36
CA ASP A 27 -17.83 -17.94 6.22
C ASP A 27 -16.31 -17.75 6.49
N PHE A 28 -15.50 -18.27 5.56
CA PHE A 28 -14.04 -18.12 5.58
C PHE A 28 -13.54 -17.20 4.45
N ASN A 29 -14.41 -16.37 3.92
CA ASN A 29 -14.07 -15.44 2.85
C ASN A 29 -13.27 -14.24 3.38
N GLU A 30 -12.74 -13.40 2.48
CA GLU A 30 -11.97 -12.22 2.78
C GLU A 30 -12.67 -11.31 3.81
N ILE A 31 -11.91 -10.82 4.77
CA ILE A 31 -12.42 -9.95 5.85
C ILE A 31 -12.76 -8.55 5.33
N TYR A 32 -11.94 -8.05 4.40
CA TYR A 32 -12.11 -6.73 3.83
C TYR A 32 -13.05 -6.77 2.62
N GLY A 33 -13.79 -5.67 2.43
CA GLY A 33 -14.55 -5.45 1.21
C GLY A 33 -13.64 -4.97 0.07
N ASP A 34 -14.22 -4.91 -1.14
CA ASP A 34 -13.50 -4.50 -2.34
C ASP A 34 -12.88 -3.11 -2.19
N PHE A 35 -11.59 -3.03 -2.48
CA PHE A 35 -10.88 -1.76 -2.56
C PHE A 35 -10.80 -1.36 -4.03
N ILE A 36 -11.77 -0.55 -4.46
CA ILE A 36 -11.92 -0.15 -5.85
C ILE A 36 -10.60 0.41 -6.39
N ASN A 37 -10.21 0.03 -7.61
CA ASN A 37 -8.96 0.44 -8.26
C ASN A 37 -8.69 1.95 -8.18
N GLN A 38 -9.72 2.78 -8.33
CA GLN A 38 -9.58 4.22 -8.20
C GLN A 38 -9.10 4.63 -6.80
N LYS A 39 -9.64 4.01 -5.75
CA LYS A 39 -9.18 4.28 -4.37
C LYS A 39 -7.75 3.82 -4.13
N ALA A 40 -7.37 2.67 -4.70
CA ALA A 40 -5.99 2.18 -4.63
C ALA A 40 -5.02 3.16 -5.32
N GLN A 41 -5.40 3.69 -6.48
CA GLN A 41 -4.62 4.71 -7.19
C GLN A 41 -4.50 6.00 -6.36
N ASP A 42 -5.60 6.48 -5.79
CA ASP A 42 -5.62 7.68 -4.95
C ASP A 42 -4.73 7.51 -3.71
N GLN A 43 -4.86 6.40 -3.01
CA GLN A 43 -4.05 6.11 -1.83
C GLN A 43 -2.55 5.94 -2.17
N SER A 44 -2.24 5.26 -3.26
CA SER A 44 -0.86 5.10 -3.75
C SER A 44 -0.25 6.44 -4.17
N SER A 45 -1.06 7.35 -4.72
CA SER A 45 -0.62 8.68 -5.14
C SER A 45 -0.19 9.57 -3.96
N ARG A 46 -0.51 9.20 -2.73
CA ARG A 46 -0.08 9.92 -1.52
C ARG A 46 1.42 9.80 -1.28
N CYS A 47 2.07 8.79 -1.84
CA CYS A 47 3.52 8.58 -1.69
C CYS A 47 4.31 9.79 -2.20
N SER A 48 5.20 10.32 -1.36
CA SER A 48 6.03 11.49 -1.68
C SER A 48 7.20 11.20 -2.61
N GLN A 49 7.42 9.95 -2.99
CA GLN A 49 8.54 9.52 -3.87
C GLN A 49 9.91 10.03 -3.34
N CYS A 50 10.20 9.71 -2.09
CA CYS A 50 11.38 10.19 -1.39
C CYS A 50 12.69 9.77 -2.09
N GLY A 51 13.67 10.68 -2.16
CA GLY A 51 15.00 10.37 -2.67
C GLY A 51 15.77 9.39 -1.77
N VAL A 52 15.49 9.42 -0.46
CA VAL A 52 15.93 8.39 0.50
C VAL A 52 14.68 7.68 1.02
N PRO A 53 14.33 6.50 0.48
CA PRO A 53 13.09 5.82 0.84
C PRO A 53 13.26 5.04 2.15
N PHE A 54 12.98 5.67 3.28
CA PHE A 54 13.06 5.04 4.60
C PHE A 54 12.19 3.79 4.71
N CYS A 55 11.04 3.75 4.03
CA CYS A 55 10.20 2.56 3.96
C CYS A 55 10.93 1.36 3.36
N GLN A 56 11.69 1.55 2.29
CA GLN A 56 12.51 0.52 1.66
C GLN A 56 13.69 0.12 2.53
N VAL A 57 14.37 1.10 3.13
CA VAL A 57 15.55 0.86 4.00
C VAL A 57 15.16 0.01 5.21
N HIS A 58 14.00 0.25 5.81
CA HIS A 58 13.53 -0.48 6.99
C HIS A 58 12.76 -1.77 6.65
N CYS A 59 12.49 -2.03 5.39
CA CYS A 59 11.94 -3.31 4.96
C CYS A 59 13.03 -4.39 4.98
N PRO A 60 12.85 -5.51 5.70
CA PRO A 60 13.85 -6.60 5.73
C PRO A 60 14.19 -7.18 4.36
N LEU A 61 13.26 -7.10 3.41
CA LEU A 61 13.43 -7.56 2.04
C LEU A 61 13.89 -6.44 1.08
N SER A 62 14.02 -5.21 1.57
CA SER A 62 14.34 -4.03 0.76
C SER A 62 13.42 -3.88 -0.47
N ASN A 63 12.12 -4.08 -0.27
CA ASN A 63 11.12 -3.96 -1.33
C ASN A 63 11.12 -2.57 -1.96
N ASN A 64 10.94 -2.50 -3.28
CA ASN A 64 10.88 -1.26 -4.05
C ASN A 64 9.55 -0.52 -3.85
N ILE A 65 9.24 -0.16 -2.62
CA ILE A 65 7.93 0.38 -2.22
C ILE A 65 7.56 1.67 -2.97
N PRO A 66 8.40 2.70 -3.07
CA PRO A 66 8.04 3.92 -3.78
C PRO A 66 7.72 3.67 -5.26
N ASP A 67 8.45 2.76 -5.89
CA ASP A 67 8.31 2.51 -7.32
C ASP A 67 7.01 1.77 -7.65
N TRP A 68 6.66 0.71 -6.91
CA TRP A 68 5.38 0.03 -7.17
C TRP A 68 4.18 0.89 -6.74
N LEU A 69 4.29 1.75 -5.72
CA LEU A 69 3.26 2.73 -5.40
C LEU A 69 3.03 3.73 -6.54
N LYS A 70 4.10 4.20 -7.17
CA LYS A 70 4.00 5.06 -8.34
C LYS A 70 3.28 4.38 -9.49
N LEU A 71 3.67 3.15 -9.82
CA LEU A 71 3.03 2.36 -10.88
C LEU A 71 1.54 2.13 -10.58
N THR A 72 1.19 1.82 -9.34
CA THR A 72 -0.20 1.67 -8.90
C THR A 72 -0.97 2.98 -9.08
N ALA A 73 -0.39 4.11 -8.68
CA ALA A 73 -1.01 5.42 -8.84
C ALA A 73 -1.23 5.81 -10.30
N GLU A 74 -0.39 5.32 -11.20
CA GLU A 74 -0.51 5.52 -12.66
C GLU A 74 -1.47 4.52 -13.32
N GLY A 75 -2.05 3.57 -12.57
CA GLY A 75 -2.92 2.52 -13.09
C GLY A 75 -2.20 1.38 -13.81
N ARG A 76 -0.88 1.31 -13.72
CA ARG A 76 -0.03 0.27 -14.32
C ARG A 76 0.09 -0.94 -13.39
N LEU A 77 -1.04 -1.56 -13.07
CA LEU A 77 -1.14 -2.58 -12.03
C LEU A 77 -0.29 -3.82 -12.31
N LYS A 78 -0.24 -4.27 -13.57
CA LYS A 78 0.59 -5.43 -13.94
C LYS A 78 2.08 -5.18 -13.65
N GLU A 79 2.59 -4.02 -14.00
CA GLU A 79 3.99 -3.66 -13.76
C GLU A 79 4.26 -3.46 -12.27
N ALA A 80 3.30 -2.89 -11.53
CA ALA A 80 3.38 -2.76 -10.08
C ALA A 80 3.49 -4.13 -9.41
N TYR A 81 2.67 -5.09 -9.84
CA TYR A 81 2.71 -6.47 -9.39
C TYR A 81 4.06 -7.15 -9.68
N GLU A 82 4.52 -7.10 -10.93
CA GLU A 82 5.81 -7.67 -11.32
C GLU A 82 6.96 -7.09 -10.49
N LEU A 83 6.92 -5.78 -10.23
CA LEU A 83 7.94 -5.10 -9.43
C LEU A 83 7.86 -5.51 -7.95
N SER A 84 6.67 -5.60 -7.37
CA SER A 84 6.49 -6.02 -5.98
C SER A 84 6.98 -7.45 -5.75
N GLN A 85 6.82 -8.32 -6.75
CA GLN A 85 7.29 -9.70 -6.70
C GLN A 85 8.79 -9.87 -7.00
N SER A 86 9.45 -8.87 -7.50
CA SER A 86 10.89 -8.97 -7.84
C SER A 86 11.78 -9.19 -6.61
N THR A 87 11.36 -8.71 -5.46
CA THR A 87 12.08 -8.83 -4.17
C THR A 87 11.34 -9.65 -3.12
N ASN A 88 10.09 -10.01 -3.37
CA ASN A 88 9.22 -10.71 -2.42
C ASN A 88 8.28 -11.65 -3.17
N ASN A 89 8.34 -12.95 -2.85
CA ASN A 89 7.48 -13.94 -3.50
C ASN A 89 6.04 -13.95 -2.97
N MET A 90 5.78 -13.35 -1.80
CA MET A 90 4.49 -13.38 -1.12
C MET A 90 4.15 -12.01 -0.52
N PRO A 91 3.96 -10.97 -1.34
CA PRO A 91 3.67 -9.63 -0.85
C PRO A 91 2.34 -9.55 -0.07
N GLU A 92 1.36 -10.37 -0.41
CA GLU A 92 0.08 -10.49 0.30
C GLU A 92 0.25 -10.94 1.76
N VAL A 93 1.23 -11.81 2.04
CA VAL A 93 1.55 -12.22 3.42
C VAL A 93 2.18 -11.07 4.18
N CYS A 94 3.08 -10.33 3.57
CA CYS A 94 3.69 -9.14 4.17
C CYS A 94 2.62 -8.09 4.50
N GLY A 95 1.64 -7.89 3.64
CA GLY A 95 0.52 -6.98 3.87
C GLY A 95 -0.33 -7.31 5.09
N ARG A 96 -0.36 -8.59 5.49
CA ARG A 96 -1.20 -9.10 6.58
C ARG A 96 -0.48 -9.31 7.91
N ILE A 97 0.80 -9.69 7.86
CA ILE A 97 1.53 -10.22 9.03
C ILE A 97 2.65 -9.30 9.49
N CYS A 98 3.32 -8.56 8.60
CA CYS A 98 4.43 -7.70 8.97
C CYS A 98 4.03 -6.66 10.02
N PRO A 99 4.89 -6.38 11.02
CA PRO A 99 4.71 -5.27 11.94
C PRO A 99 5.08 -3.94 11.24
N GLN A 100 4.24 -3.50 10.32
CA GLN A 100 4.47 -2.34 9.44
C GLN A 100 4.69 -1.05 10.22
N ASP A 101 4.04 -0.92 11.37
CA ASP A 101 4.18 0.19 12.31
C ASP A 101 5.62 0.36 12.84
N ARG A 102 6.42 -0.69 12.77
CA ARG A 102 7.84 -0.70 13.17
C ARG A 102 8.80 -0.77 12.00
N LEU A 103 8.32 -1.10 10.82
CA LEU A 103 9.12 -1.30 9.60
C LEU A 103 8.85 -0.20 8.58
N CYS A 104 8.18 -0.56 7.45
CA CYS A 104 8.00 0.37 6.34
C CYS A 104 7.09 1.55 6.69
N GLU A 105 5.92 1.31 7.25
CA GLU A 105 4.95 2.37 7.53
C GLU A 105 5.39 3.28 8.66
N GLY A 106 5.87 2.72 9.77
CA GLY A 106 6.32 3.50 10.92
C GLY A 106 7.52 4.40 10.65
N ASN A 107 8.32 4.09 9.64
CA ASN A 107 9.47 4.88 9.21
C ASN A 107 9.18 5.76 7.99
N CYS A 108 7.94 5.79 7.52
CA CYS A 108 7.54 6.64 6.41
C CYS A 108 7.51 8.12 6.83
N VAL A 109 7.99 8.99 5.97
CA VAL A 109 7.98 10.46 6.19
C VAL A 109 6.56 10.97 6.41
N ILE A 110 5.58 10.40 5.71
CA ILE A 110 4.16 10.78 5.84
C ILE A 110 3.64 10.42 7.23
N GLU A 111 3.97 9.24 7.75
CA GLU A 111 3.61 8.83 9.11
C GLU A 111 4.27 9.75 10.15
N GLN A 112 5.56 10.03 9.99
CA GLN A 112 6.29 10.93 10.88
C GLN A 112 5.73 12.36 10.88
N SER A 113 5.09 12.78 9.80
CA SER A 113 4.41 14.08 9.71
C SER A 113 3.00 14.09 10.32
N GLY A 114 2.52 12.95 10.83
CA GLY A 114 1.19 12.83 11.46
C GLY A 114 0.02 12.67 10.49
N HIS A 115 0.28 12.37 9.21
CA HIS A 115 -0.78 12.22 8.19
C HIS A 115 -1.22 10.78 7.96
N GLY A 116 -0.64 9.81 8.64
CA GLY A 116 -0.92 8.39 8.46
C GLY A 116 -0.51 7.86 7.10
N THR A 117 0.08 6.69 7.06
CA THR A 117 0.49 6.05 5.82
C THR A 117 -0.31 4.78 5.55
N CYS A 118 -0.44 4.38 4.28
CA CYS A 118 -1.09 3.15 3.86
C CYS A 118 -0.30 2.60 2.68
N LEU A 119 0.67 1.73 2.94
CA LEU A 119 1.60 1.24 1.92
C LEU A 119 1.20 -0.13 1.38
N LEU A 120 0.89 -1.08 2.24
CA LEU A 120 0.79 -2.48 1.85
C LEU A 120 -0.59 -2.90 1.35
N TYR A 121 -1.66 -2.25 1.76
CA TYR A 121 -3.00 -2.50 1.20
C TYR A 121 -3.09 -2.19 -0.29
N THR A 122 -2.30 -1.26 -0.79
CA THR A 122 -2.25 -0.95 -2.23
C THR A 122 -1.48 -2.01 -3.02
N SER A 123 -0.52 -2.70 -2.40
CA SER A 123 0.16 -3.87 -2.99
C SER A 123 -0.81 -5.05 -3.13
N ASP A 124 -1.56 -5.35 -2.07
CA ASP A 124 -2.57 -6.42 -2.06
C ASP A 124 -3.65 -6.20 -3.14
N ALA A 125 -4.12 -4.96 -3.31
CA ALA A 125 -5.06 -4.61 -4.37
C ALA A 125 -4.48 -4.80 -5.79
N ALA A 126 -3.17 -4.62 -5.99
CA ALA A 126 -2.51 -4.89 -7.27
C ALA A 126 -2.43 -6.39 -7.55
N ASP A 127 -2.22 -7.22 -6.53
CA ASP A 127 -2.18 -8.68 -6.63
C ASP A 127 -3.55 -9.25 -7.04
N GLU A 128 -4.64 -8.76 -6.46
CA GLU A 128 -6.00 -9.21 -6.78
C GLU A 128 -6.42 -8.92 -8.23
N CYS A 129 -5.88 -7.87 -8.84
CA CYS A 129 -6.16 -7.52 -10.24
C CYS A 129 -5.41 -8.37 -11.27
N SER A 130 -4.53 -9.27 -10.83
CA SER A 130 -3.67 -10.07 -11.71
C SER A 130 -4.17 -11.50 -11.90
N CYS A 131 -5.31 -11.85 -11.31
CA CYS A 131 -5.96 -13.16 -11.45
C CYS A 131 -6.95 -13.23 -12.60
#